data_7ba3a695189635f3da84d712727acf95
#
_entry.id   7ba3a695189635f3da84d712727acf95
#
_cell.length_a   1.000
_cell.length_b   1.000
_cell.length_c   1.000
_cell.angle_alpha   90.00
_cell.angle_beta   90.00
_cell.angle_gamma   90.00
#
_symmetry.space_group_name_H-M   'P 1'
#
loop_
_entity.id
_entity.type
_entity.pdbx_description
1 polymer ?
#
loop_
_entity_poly.entity_id
_entity_poly.type
_entity_poly.pdbx_seq_one_letter_code
_entity_poly.pdbx_strand_id
1 'polypeptide(L)'
;MRHRAFAVLVAGSVLAGLFLARPALGQYREYYILGKVVDPQKQPLEGVEITLRDEATSRGYSMKTKKDGTFKFAGLPHGVYKVAFKKDGFAVKEDEWKFTEPQLNIQKVEIPPVVLASEELIQQTNRLKEAEAAVKGAAEKIRQGDFDGALAGLKGVLDKNPKDPNALYLSGVAHLKKGQPAEAAPEFLKVTELSPKFAPAHYQLGVCQEQMKEPDKALESYAKAMELDPGNPDSPYNAGLILFGMNRVDDALPLFEKSLALRPDDPAAQEMAGRCYIHQANFAKAVEYLEKAKAGYAKDAEKVKFLDDLIAKLKEQIKK
;
A
#
# COMPACT_ATOMS: atom_id res chain seq x y z
N MET A 1 6.80 -20.53 1.56
CA MET A 1 8.13 -19.93 1.86
C MET A 1 8.94 -20.97 2.59
N ARG A 2 10.09 -21.31 2.05
CA ARG A 2 10.91 -22.43 2.54
C ARG A 2 11.60 -22.02 3.85
N HIS A 3 11.33 -22.77 4.93
CA HIS A 3 12.04 -22.64 6.19
C HIS A 3 13.51 -23.01 6.00
N ARG A 4 14.40 -22.08 6.32
CA ARG A 4 15.85 -22.34 6.32
C ARG A 4 16.21 -23.08 7.60
N ALA A 5 16.63 -24.32 7.45
CA ALA A 5 17.31 -25.05 8.52
C ALA A 5 18.70 -24.40 8.73
N PHE A 6 18.99 -23.98 9.97
CA PHE A 6 20.34 -23.56 10.33
C PHE A 6 21.17 -24.80 10.68
N ALA A 7 22.03 -25.20 9.76
CA ALA A 7 23.10 -26.14 10.06
C ALA A 7 24.32 -25.36 10.57
N VAL A 8 24.72 -25.58 11.82
CA VAL A 8 25.98 -25.07 12.34
C VAL A 8 27.05 -26.07 11.93
N LEU A 9 27.78 -25.78 10.86
CA LEU A 9 28.99 -26.49 10.42
C LEU A 9 30.17 -25.84 11.09
N VAL A 10 30.88 -26.57 11.94
CA VAL A 10 32.23 -26.20 12.41
C VAL A 10 33.23 -27.13 11.72
N ALA A 11 33.97 -26.58 10.79
CA ALA A 11 35.05 -27.28 10.13
C ALA A 11 36.36 -27.16 10.96
N GLY A 12 36.98 -28.25 11.24
CA GLY A 12 38.31 -28.32 11.86
C GLY A 12 39.07 -29.56 11.38
N SER A 13 40.20 -29.33 10.83
CA SER A 13 41.09 -30.22 10.06
C SER A 13 41.74 -31.33 10.87
N VAL A 14 41.95 -32.44 10.17
CA VAL A 14 42.50 -33.74 10.55
C VAL A 14 44.01 -33.67 10.76
N LEU A 15 44.48 -34.42 11.76
CA LEU A 15 45.78 -35.06 11.72
C LEU A 15 45.70 -36.47 12.33
N ALA A 16 46.13 -37.44 11.54
CA ALA A 16 46.07 -38.87 11.83
C ALA A 16 47.11 -39.30 12.85
N GLY A 17 46.70 -40.14 13.79
CA GLY A 17 47.57 -40.88 14.67
C GLY A 17 46.87 -42.17 15.10
N LEU A 18 47.30 -43.33 14.54
CA LEU A 18 46.85 -44.64 14.97
C LEU A 18 47.29 -44.91 16.39
N PHE A 19 46.36 -45.05 17.31
CA PHE A 19 46.52 -45.80 18.55
C PHE A 19 45.30 -46.68 18.77
N LEU A 20 45.54 -48.00 18.73
CA LEU A 20 44.58 -48.99 19.17
C LEU A 20 44.39 -48.87 20.70
N ALA A 21 43.36 -48.14 21.11
CA ALA A 21 42.91 -48.11 22.49
C ALA A 21 41.48 -48.73 22.54
N ARG A 22 41.32 -49.69 23.45
CA ARG A 22 40.05 -50.33 23.80
C ARG A 22 38.97 -49.31 24.02
N PRO A 23 37.70 -49.56 23.62
CA PRO A 23 36.62 -48.64 23.89
C PRO A 23 36.39 -48.54 25.42
N ALA A 24 36.83 -47.46 26.02
CA ALA A 24 36.40 -47.09 27.34
C ALA A 24 34.89 -46.88 27.28
N LEU A 25 34.17 -47.52 28.17
CA LEU A 25 32.74 -47.37 28.40
C LEU A 25 32.30 -45.91 28.27
N GLY A 26 31.33 -45.66 27.37
CA GLY A 26 30.99 -44.36 26.82
C GLY A 26 30.87 -43.27 27.85
N GLN A 27 31.70 -42.29 27.77
CA GLN A 27 31.36 -40.93 28.22
C GLN A 27 30.25 -40.41 27.29
N TYR A 28 28.99 -40.51 27.78
CA TYR A 28 27.85 -39.89 27.11
C TYR A 28 28.13 -38.39 27.07
N ARG A 29 28.22 -37.86 25.86
CA ARG A 29 28.46 -36.46 25.62
C ARG A 29 27.12 -35.73 25.75
N GLU A 30 27.07 -34.80 26.66
CA GLU A 30 25.87 -34.06 27.01
C GLU A 30 25.92 -32.65 26.45
N TYR A 31 24.85 -32.22 25.82
CA TYR A 31 24.65 -30.84 25.40
C TYR A 31 23.94 -30.04 26.47
N TYR A 32 24.43 -28.82 26.69
CA TYR A 32 23.72 -27.80 27.45
C TYR A 32 23.13 -26.79 26.50
N ILE A 33 21.83 -26.74 26.38
CA ILE A 33 21.11 -25.82 25.49
C ILE A 33 20.54 -24.70 26.32
N LEU A 34 20.88 -23.48 25.95
CA LEU A 34 20.39 -22.27 26.58
C LEU A 34 19.67 -21.43 25.54
N GLY A 35 18.58 -20.81 25.94
CA GLY A 35 17.87 -19.91 25.06
C GLY A 35 16.90 -19.04 25.81
N LYS A 36 16.20 -18.19 25.05
CA LYS A 36 15.19 -17.28 25.56
C LYS A 36 13.98 -17.28 24.61
N VAL A 37 12.79 -17.24 25.16
CA VAL A 37 11.56 -17.05 24.40
C VAL A 37 11.02 -15.64 24.67
N VAL A 38 10.67 -14.95 23.61
CA VAL A 38 10.18 -13.57 23.64
C VAL A 38 8.95 -13.41 22.73
N ASP A 39 8.19 -12.34 22.94
CA ASP A 39 7.17 -11.89 22.01
C ASP A 39 7.80 -11.07 20.84
N PRO A 40 7.02 -10.63 19.84
CA PRO A 40 7.50 -9.78 18.75
C PRO A 40 8.04 -8.42 19.19
N GLN A 41 7.66 -7.93 20.36
CA GLN A 41 8.17 -6.71 20.99
C GLN A 41 9.43 -6.96 21.84
N LYS A 42 10.01 -8.17 21.75
CA LYS A 42 11.18 -8.65 22.49
C LYS A 42 11.00 -8.74 24.01
N GLN A 43 9.73 -8.74 24.49
CA GLN A 43 9.44 -8.96 25.90
C GLN A 43 9.58 -10.46 26.25
N PRO A 44 10.13 -10.80 27.41
CA PRO A 44 10.30 -12.18 27.81
C PRO A 44 8.96 -12.88 28.06
N LEU A 45 8.83 -14.12 27.60
CA LEU A 45 7.65 -14.93 27.82
C LEU A 45 7.90 -16.01 28.89
N GLU A 46 7.29 -15.81 30.06
CA GLU A 46 7.28 -16.81 31.15
C GLU A 46 6.32 -17.96 30.86
N GLY A 47 6.65 -19.14 31.34
CA GLY A 47 5.75 -20.29 31.33
C GLY A 47 5.53 -20.94 29.97
N VAL A 48 6.33 -20.61 28.96
CA VAL A 48 6.27 -21.30 27.66
C VAL A 48 6.74 -22.73 27.87
N GLU A 49 5.90 -23.71 27.59
CA GLU A 49 6.25 -25.11 27.59
C GLU A 49 7.10 -25.42 26.33
N ILE A 50 8.30 -25.96 26.58
CA ILE A 50 9.22 -26.36 25.52
C ILE A 50 9.34 -27.88 25.61
N THR A 51 8.95 -28.58 24.55
CA THR A 51 9.07 -30.04 24.44
C THR A 51 10.09 -30.37 23.33
N LEU A 52 11.00 -31.29 23.67
CA LEU A 52 11.92 -31.86 22.71
C LEU A 52 11.61 -33.37 22.59
N ARG A 53 11.59 -33.87 21.36
CA ARG A 53 11.43 -35.29 21.09
C ARG A 53 12.57 -35.73 20.17
N ASP A 54 13.38 -36.65 20.68
CA ASP A 54 14.43 -37.30 19.89
C ASP A 54 13.80 -38.17 18.80
N GLU A 55 14.18 -37.97 17.56
CA GLU A 55 13.61 -38.71 16.42
C GLU A 55 14.04 -40.17 16.36
N ALA A 56 15.24 -40.48 16.83
CA ALA A 56 15.76 -41.85 16.78
C ALA A 56 15.23 -42.74 17.93
N THR A 57 15.15 -42.17 19.14
CA THR A 57 14.78 -42.93 20.35
C THR A 57 13.37 -42.67 20.82
N SER A 58 12.68 -41.68 20.23
CA SER A 58 11.36 -41.17 20.67
C SER A 58 11.35 -40.63 22.11
N ARG A 59 12.52 -40.46 22.74
CA ARG A 59 12.65 -39.92 24.10
C ARG A 59 12.24 -38.46 24.13
N GLY A 60 11.39 -38.10 25.11
CA GLY A 60 10.90 -36.74 25.29
C GLY A 60 11.57 -36.04 26.46
N TYR A 61 11.77 -34.73 26.30
CA TYR A 61 12.20 -33.81 27.35
C TYR A 61 11.26 -32.61 27.33
N SER A 62 10.94 -32.09 28.52
CA SER A 62 10.09 -30.89 28.61
C SER A 62 10.54 -29.98 29.73
N MET A 63 10.26 -28.67 29.55
CA MET A 63 10.43 -27.67 30.59
C MET A 63 9.59 -26.42 30.29
N LYS A 64 9.51 -25.52 31.26
CA LYS A 64 8.89 -24.19 31.07
C LYS A 64 9.91 -23.08 31.21
N THR A 65 9.73 -22.01 30.44
CA THR A 65 10.56 -20.81 30.56
C THR A 65 10.35 -20.14 31.94
N LYS A 66 11.42 -19.51 32.43
CA LYS A 66 11.40 -18.70 33.64
C LYS A 66 10.78 -17.31 33.37
N LYS A 67 10.62 -16.48 34.44
CA LYS A 67 10.09 -15.10 34.34
C LYS A 67 10.80 -14.21 33.33
N ASP A 68 12.10 -14.40 33.19
CA ASP A 68 12.95 -13.69 32.22
C ASP A 68 12.92 -14.29 30.79
N GLY A 69 12.03 -15.26 30.57
CA GLY A 69 11.88 -15.98 29.30
C GLY A 69 12.98 -17.01 29.04
N THR A 70 13.94 -17.20 29.95
CA THR A 70 15.06 -18.12 29.72
C THR A 70 14.68 -19.57 29.95
N PHE A 71 15.39 -20.47 29.25
CA PHE A 71 15.31 -21.92 29.44
C PHE A 71 16.71 -22.56 29.36
N LYS A 72 16.84 -23.73 29.96
CA LYS A 72 18.07 -24.50 29.94
C LYS A 72 17.80 -25.99 29.94
N PHE A 73 18.12 -26.68 28.86
CA PHE A 73 18.21 -28.15 28.87
C PHE A 73 19.65 -28.56 29.16
N ALA A 74 19.78 -29.57 29.99
CA ALA A 74 21.08 -30.14 30.37
C ALA A 74 21.07 -31.65 30.15
N GLY A 75 22.18 -32.20 29.74
CA GLY A 75 22.35 -33.66 29.61
C GLY A 75 21.62 -34.24 28.38
N LEU A 76 21.45 -33.48 27.32
CA LEU A 76 20.86 -33.98 26.07
C LEU A 76 21.93 -34.79 25.29
N PRO A 77 21.60 -36.03 24.88
CA PRO A 77 22.43 -36.79 23.95
C PRO A 77 22.57 -36.10 22.59
N HIS A 78 23.57 -36.52 21.82
CA HIS A 78 23.59 -36.18 20.40
C HIS A 78 22.36 -36.78 19.71
N GLY A 79 21.82 -36.05 18.75
CA GLY A 79 20.61 -36.49 18.05
C GLY A 79 19.93 -35.38 17.26
N VAL A 80 18.82 -35.71 16.64
CA VAL A 80 17.90 -34.79 15.99
C VAL A 80 16.64 -34.70 16.84
N TYR A 81 16.30 -33.49 17.21
CA TYR A 81 15.17 -33.23 18.10
C TYR A 81 14.11 -32.41 17.41
N LYS A 82 12.87 -32.91 17.40
CA LYS A 82 11.70 -32.07 17.13
C LYS A 82 11.39 -31.26 18.38
N VAL A 83 11.30 -29.96 18.20
CA VAL A 83 11.10 -29.00 19.29
C VAL A 83 9.79 -28.29 19.10
N ALA A 84 8.96 -28.21 20.13
CA ALA A 84 7.74 -27.42 20.10
C ALA A 84 7.71 -26.46 21.29
N PHE A 85 7.32 -25.22 21.01
CA PHE A 85 7.10 -24.16 21.98
C PHE A 85 5.60 -23.89 22.06
N LYS A 86 4.99 -24.07 23.24
CA LYS A 86 3.56 -23.91 23.47
C LYS A 86 3.29 -22.96 24.62
N LYS A 87 2.36 -22.06 24.42
CA LYS A 87 1.81 -21.21 25.48
C LYS A 87 0.38 -20.83 25.10
N ASP A 88 -0.53 -20.84 26.06
CA ASP A 88 -1.93 -20.46 25.84
C ASP A 88 -2.03 -19.04 25.28
N GLY A 89 -2.84 -18.86 24.25
CA GLY A 89 -3.00 -17.61 23.52
C GLY A 89 -1.88 -17.26 22.52
N PHE A 90 -0.91 -18.17 22.35
CA PHE A 90 0.18 -18.03 21.37
C PHE A 90 0.17 -19.17 20.37
N ALA A 91 0.54 -18.86 19.14
CA ALA A 91 0.70 -19.89 18.13
C ALA A 91 1.82 -20.85 18.49
N VAL A 92 1.58 -22.13 18.28
CA VAL A 92 2.62 -23.16 18.47
C VAL A 92 3.72 -22.93 17.45
N LYS A 93 4.96 -22.88 17.93
CA LYS A 93 6.14 -22.83 17.07
C LYS A 93 6.87 -24.16 17.14
N GLU A 94 7.09 -24.74 15.98
CA GLU A 94 7.88 -25.95 15.84
C GLU A 94 9.23 -25.66 15.18
N ASP A 95 10.25 -26.39 15.57
CA ASP A 95 11.61 -26.28 15.08
C ASP A 95 12.29 -27.65 15.10
N GLU A 96 13.42 -27.78 14.45
CA GLU A 96 14.24 -28.99 14.45
C GLU A 96 15.68 -28.61 14.86
N TRP A 97 16.15 -29.24 15.94
CA TRP A 97 17.51 -29.03 16.43
C TRP A 97 18.38 -30.26 16.19
N LYS A 98 19.53 -30.05 15.55
CA LYS A 98 20.47 -31.11 15.19
C LYS A 98 21.76 -30.96 15.96
N PHE A 99 22.09 -31.96 16.77
CA PHE A 99 23.31 -32.07 17.54
C PHE A 99 24.03 -33.33 17.06
N THR A 100 24.68 -33.26 15.89
CA THR A 100 25.16 -34.47 15.17
C THR A 100 26.64 -34.76 15.32
N GLU A 101 27.42 -33.81 15.82
CA GLU A 101 28.86 -34.05 15.97
C GLU A 101 29.25 -34.56 17.35
N PRO A 102 29.95 -35.70 17.43
CA PRO A 102 30.48 -36.21 18.66
C PRO A 102 31.72 -35.40 19.06
N GLN A 103 31.54 -34.45 19.98
CA GLN A 103 32.69 -33.69 20.52
C GLN A 103 33.15 -34.22 21.87
N LEU A 104 34.44 -34.07 22.16
CA LEU A 104 35.11 -34.66 23.34
C LEU A 104 34.81 -33.98 24.67
N ASN A 105 34.05 -32.81 24.65
CA ASN A 105 33.75 -32.05 25.85
C ASN A 105 32.26 -31.68 25.89
N ILE A 106 31.76 -31.33 27.09
CA ILE A 106 30.40 -30.76 27.32
C ILE A 106 30.27 -29.49 26.46
N GLN A 107 29.31 -29.48 25.56
CA GLN A 107 29.14 -28.35 24.66
C GLN A 107 27.94 -27.49 25.11
N LYS A 108 28.21 -26.22 25.34
CA LYS A 108 27.20 -25.21 25.57
C LYS A 108 26.72 -24.68 24.20
N VAL A 109 25.41 -24.82 23.92
CA VAL A 109 24.76 -24.31 22.71
C VAL A 109 23.81 -23.21 23.13
N GLU A 110 23.99 -22.02 22.60
CA GLU A 110 23.07 -20.90 22.79
C GLU A 110 22.17 -20.79 21.56
N ILE A 111 20.87 -20.96 21.80
CA ILE A 111 19.83 -20.80 20.76
C ILE A 111 19.47 -19.32 20.66
N PRO A 112 19.42 -18.75 19.44
CA PRO A 112 18.91 -17.40 19.25
C PRO A 112 17.51 -17.24 19.87
N PRO A 113 17.11 -16.02 20.29
CA PRO A 113 15.80 -15.80 20.88
C PRO A 113 14.68 -16.32 20.00
N VAL A 114 13.85 -17.18 20.58
CA VAL A 114 12.67 -17.74 19.90
C VAL A 114 11.51 -16.77 20.06
N VAL A 115 10.96 -16.29 18.94
CA VAL A 115 9.85 -15.36 18.96
C VAL A 115 8.54 -16.14 18.80
N LEU A 116 7.61 -15.97 19.74
CA LEU A 116 6.23 -16.45 19.66
C LEU A 116 5.29 -15.27 19.46
N ALA A 117 4.43 -15.37 18.45
CA ALA A 117 3.37 -14.40 18.23
C ALA A 117 2.07 -14.90 18.86
N SER A 118 1.28 -14.00 19.46
CA SER A 118 -0.07 -14.34 19.92
C SER A 118 -0.95 -14.72 18.73
N GLU A 119 -1.91 -15.60 18.97
CA GLU A 119 -2.90 -15.97 17.94
C GLU A 119 -3.69 -14.75 17.46
N GLU A 120 -4.02 -13.84 18.38
CA GLU A 120 -4.70 -12.60 18.07
C GLU A 120 -3.88 -11.72 17.10
N LEU A 121 -2.58 -11.55 17.37
CA LEU A 121 -1.68 -10.78 16.49
C LEU A 121 -1.57 -11.42 15.10
N ILE A 122 -1.50 -12.75 15.02
CA ILE A 122 -1.48 -13.47 13.74
C ILE A 122 -2.78 -13.25 12.98
N GLN A 123 -3.93 -13.41 13.65
CA GLN A 123 -5.23 -13.16 13.04
C GLN A 123 -5.37 -11.72 12.55
N GLN A 124 -4.96 -10.74 13.37
CA GLN A 124 -4.96 -9.34 12.99
C GLN A 124 -4.08 -9.09 11.77
N THR A 125 -2.86 -9.64 11.77
CA THR A 125 -1.92 -9.52 10.65
C THR A 125 -2.50 -10.14 9.37
N ASN A 126 -3.14 -11.30 9.47
CA ASN A 126 -3.77 -11.95 8.33
C ASN A 126 -4.95 -11.14 7.79
N ARG A 127 -5.80 -10.58 8.67
CA ARG A 127 -6.91 -9.70 8.27
C ARG A 127 -6.40 -8.46 7.52
N LEU A 128 -5.32 -7.84 8.00
CA LEU A 128 -4.71 -6.69 7.32
C LEU A 128 -4.18 -7.06 5.93
N LYS A 129 -3.48 -8.19 5.81
CA LYS A 129 -2.98 -8.70 4.52
C LYS A 129 -4.11 -9.03 3.54
N GLU A 130 -5.19 -9.63 4.02
CA GLU A 130 -6.38 -9.91 3.22
C GLU A 130 -7.04 -8.63 2.71
N ALA A 131 -7.19 -7.62 3.58
CA ALA A 131 -7.74 -6.33 3.21
C ALA A 131 -6.86 -5.62 2.17
N GLU A 132 -5.54 -5.60 2.38
CA GLU A 132 -4.58 -5.02 1.46
C GLU A 132 -4.60 -5.71 0.07
N ALA A 133 -4.68 -7.04 0.06
CA ALA A 133 -4.81 -7.82 -1.17
C ALA A 133 -6.13 -7.53 -1.89
N ALA A 134 -7.25 -7.40 -1.16
CA ALA A 134 -8.55 -7.06 -1.73
C ALA A 134 -8.57 -5.66 -2.33
N VAL A 135 -8.01 -4.65 -1.63
CA VAL A 135 -7.85 -3.27 -2.12
C VAL A 135 -7.01 -3.24 -3.39
N LYS A 136 -5.86 -3.94 -3.41
CA LYS A 136 -5.01 -4.05 -4.60
C LYS A 136 -5.74 -4.73 -5.76
N GLY A 137 -6.46 -5.80 -5.49
CA GLY A 137 -7.27 -6.51 -6.48
C GLY A 137 -8.38 -5.64 -7.06
N ALA A 138 -9.03 -4.83 -6.23
CA ALA A 138 -10.06 -3.87 -6.66
C ALA A 138 -9.48 -2.78 -7.57
N ALA A 139 -8.30 -2.25 -7.26
CA ALA A 139 -7.63 -1.26 -8.11
C ALA A 139 -7.31 -1.84 -9.51
N GLU A 140 -6.91 -3.11 -9.56
CA GLU A 140 -6.68 -3.79 -10.84
C GLU A 140 -7.97 -3.98 -11.64
N LYS A 141 -9.05 -4.41 -10.99
CA LYS A 141 -10.38 -4.54 -11.60
C LYS A 141 -10.90 -3.21 -12.15
N ILE A 142 -10.70 -2.10 -11.42
CA ILE A 142 -11.06 -0.75 -11.90
C ILE A 142 -10.29 -0.43 -13.20
N ARG A 143 -9.00 -0.75 -13.28
CA ARG A 143 -8.21 -0.54 -14.50
C ARG A 143 -8.71 -1.37 -15.69
N GLN A 144 -9.24 -2.56 -15.41
CA GLN A 144 -9.81 -3.47 -16.41
C GLN A 144 -11.26 -3.12 -16.78
N GLY A 145 -11.88 -2.15 -16.10
CA GLY A 145 -13.29 -1.77 -16.30
C GLY A 145 -14.30 -2.67 -15.56
N ASP A 146 -13.83 -3.62 -14.74
CA ASP A 146 -14.68 -4.45 -13.88
C ASP A 146 -15.03 -3.73 -12.58
N PHE A 147 -15.88 -2.71 -12.69
CA PHE A 147 -16.26 -1.88 -11.53
C PHE A 147 -17.11 -2.65 -10.53
N ASP A 148 -18.00 -3.53 -10.98
CA ASP A 148 -18.84 -4.36 -10.11
C ASP A 148 -18.01 -5.36 -9.32
N GLY A 149 -17.07 -6.02 -9.97
CA GLY A 149 -16.14 -6.91 -9.31
C GLY A 149 -15.21 -6.19 -8.32
N ALA A 150 -14.83 -4.92 -8.59
CA ALA A 150 -14.10 -4.09 -7.65
C ALA A 150 -14.94 -3.77 -6.41
N LEU A 151 -16.17 -3.29 -6.59
CA LEU A 151 -17.11 -2.96 -5.51
C LEU A 151 -17.41 -4.17 -4.62
N ALA A 152 -17.62 -5.35 -5.23
CA ALA A 152 -17.82 -6.58 -4.47
C ALA A 152 -16.62 -6.93 -3.58
N GLY A 153 -15.39 -6.79 -4.07
CA GLY A 153 -14.18 -7.01 -3.31
C GLY A 153 -14.00 -6.00 -2.17
N LEU A 154 -14.25 -4.72 -2.44
CA LEU A 154 -14.13 -3.62 -1.46
C LEU A 154 -15.20 -3.70 -0.37
N LYS A 155 -16.42 -4.17 -0.70
CA LYS A 155 -17.48 -4.37 0.28
C LYS A 155 -17.00 -5.25 1.45
N GLY A 156 -16.32 -6.35 1.18
CA GLY A 156 -15.79 -7.23 2.24
C GLY A 156 -14.74 -6.56 3.14
N VAL A 157 -14.00 -5.58 2.62
CA VAL A 157 -13.07 -4.75 3.41
C VAL A 157 -13.86 -3.74 4.26
N LEU A 158 -14.82 -3.03 3.65
CA LEU A 158 -15.60 -1.99 4.31
C LEU A 158 -16.59 -2.55 5.35
N ASP A 159 -17.10 -3.77 5.17
CA ASP A 159 -17.90 -4.46 6.18
C ASP A 159 -17.07 -4.73 7.47
N LYS A 160 -15.76 -5.01 7.34
CA LYS A 160 -14.84 -5.23 8.46
C LYS A 160 -14.25 -3.93 9.02
N ASN A 161 -13.96 -2.98 8.15
CA ASN A 161 -13.41 -1.65 8.49
C ASN A 161 -14.10 -0.55 7.67
N PRO A 162 -15.23 0.00 8.15
CA PRO A 162 -16.00 1.04 7.45
C PRO A 162 -15.28 2.37 7.28
N LYS A 163 -14.06 2.50 7.86
CA LYS A 163 -13.22 3.69 7.81
C LYS A 163 -11.89 3.44 7.11
N ASP A 164 -11.79 2.39 6.29
CA ASP A 164 -10.59 2.18 5.48
C ASP A 164 -10.54 3.21 4.34
N PRO A 165 -9.61 4.18 4.38
CA PRO A 165 -9.61 5.28 3.43
C PRO A 165 -9.28 4.82 2.00
N ASN A 166 -8.47 3.78 1.84
CA ASN A 166 -8.11 3.25 0.53
C ASN A 166 -9.30 2.50 -0.10
N ALA A 167 -10.00 1.70 0.70
CA ALA A 167 -11.19 1.00 0.23
C ALA A 167 -12.32 1.98 -0.13
N LEU A 168 -12.57 3.01 0.71
CA LEU A 168 -13.54 4.07 0.42
C LEU A 168 -13.16 4.83 -0.85
N TYR A 169 -11.90 5.23 -1.01
CA TYR A 169 -11.46 5.97 -2.19
C TYR A 169 -11.66 5.16 -3.47
N LEU A 170 -11.26 3.89 -3.49
CA LEU A 170 -11.43 3.04 -4.68
C LEU A 170 -12.90 2.70 -4.95
N SER A 171 -13.72 2.56 -3.91
CA SER A 171 -15.18 2.38 -4.06
C SER A 171 -15.79 3.61 -4.71
N GLY A 172 -15.47 4.82 -4.24
CA GLY A 172 -15.87 6.08 -4.85
C GLY A 172 -15.44 6.19 -6.31
N VAL A 173 -14.20 5.82 -6.62
CA VAL A 173 -13.70 5.79 -8.01
C VAL A 173 -14.51 4.82 -8.87
N ALA A 174 -14.82 3.62 -8.36
CA ALA A 174 -15.61 2.63 -9.10
C ALA A 174 -17.04 3.13 -9.35
N HIS A 175 -17.71 3.71 -8.34
CA HIS A 175 -19.03 4.33 -8.51
C HIS A 175 -19.00 5.47 -9.53
N LEU A 176 -18.02 6.36 -9.43
CA LEU A 176 -17.89 7.49 -10.38
C LEU A 176 -17.68 7.01 -11.82
N LYS A 177 -16.84 5.97 -12.02
CA LYS A 177 -16.63 5.35 -13.34
C LYS A 177 -17.85 4.64 -13.88
N LYS A 178 -18.78 4.21 -13.02
CA LYS A 178 -20.11 3.70 -13.40
C LYS A 178 -21.13 4.82 -13.69
N GLY A 179 -20.77 6.08 -13.57
CA GLY A 179 -21.70 7.20 -13.71
C GLY A 179 -22.64 7.36 -12.51
N GLN A 180 -22.20 7.01 -11.34
CA GLN A 180 -22.94 7.06 -10.07
C GLN A 180 -22.30 8.09 -9.11
N PRO A 181 -22.34 9.40 -9.44
CA PRO A 181 -21.71 10.42 -8.62
C PRO A 181 -22.38 10.60 -7.24
N ALA A 182 -23.66 10.31 -7.12
CA ALA A 182 -24.38 10.40 -5.87
C ALA A 182 -23.95 9.35 -4.84
N GLU A 183 -23.56 8.17 -5.31
CA GLU A 183 -23.00 7.10 -4.48
C GLU A 183 -21.52 7.35 -4.16
N ALA A 184 -20.77 7.92 -5.09
CA ALA A 184 -19.35 8.19 -4.94
C ALA A 184 -19.06 9.36 -3.98
N ALA A 185 -19.85 10.43 -4.03
CA ALA A 185 -19.58 11.65 -3.27
C ALA A 185 -19.47 11.44 -1.75
N PRO A 186 -20.37 10.69 -1.07
CA PRO A 186 -20.26 10.43 0.36
C PRO A 186 -19.02 9.60 0.72
N GLU A 187 -18.54 8.74 -0.17
CA GLU A 187 -17.31 7.97 0.04
C GLU A 187 -16.09 8.87 -0.02
N PHE A 188 -15.97 9.74 -1.03
CA PHE A 188 -14.88 10.71 -1.10
C PHE A 188 -14.93 11.72 0.05
N LEU A 189 -16.13 12.20 0.44
CA LEU A 189 -16.28 13.07 1.60
C LEU A 189 -15.70 12.41 2.86
N LYS A 190 -16.03 11.14 3.09
CA LYS A 190 -15.51 10.39 4.22
C LYS A 190 -13.99 10.21 4.13
N VAL A 191 -13.43 10.05 2.94
CA VAL A 191 -11.96 10.02 2.75
C VAL A 191 -11.35 11.37 3.11
N THR A 192 -11.96 12.51 2.73
CA THR A 192 -11.44 13.84 3.08
C THR A 192 -11.50 14.11 4.59
N GLU A 193 -12.46 13.55 5.31
CA GLU A 193 -12.53 13.62 6.77
C GLU A 193 -11.43 12.77 7.43
N LEU A 194 -11.19 11.55 6.94
CA LEU A 194 -10.20 10.63 7.47
C LEU A 194 -8.76 11.02 7.09
N SER A 195 -8.59 11.61 5.93
CA SER A 195 -7.31 11.99 5.34
C SER A 195 -7.38 13.40 4.73
N PRO A 196 -7.46 14.46 5.53
CA PRO A 196 -7.72 15.83 5.06
C PRO A 196 -6.70 16.39 4.07
N LYS A 197 -5.50 15.80 4.04
CA LYS A 197 -4.40 16.21 3.14
C LYS A 197 -4.33 15.39 1.85
N PHE A 198 -5.24 14.48 1.64
CA PHE A 198 -5.23 13.64 0.44
C PHE A 198 -5.93 14.36 -0.73
N ALA A 199 -5.16 15.15 -1.46
CA ALA A 199 -5.65 15.97 -2.60
C ALA A 199 -6.51 15.22 -3.62
N PRO A 200 -6.21 13.94 -4.00
CA PRO A 200 -7.05 13.21 -4.95
C PRO A 200 -8.50 13.03 -4.49
N ALA A 201 -8.77 12.90 -3.18
CA ALA A 201 -10.13 12.76 -2.70
C ALA A 201 -10.93 14.07 -2.84
N HIS A 202 -10.32 15.21 -2.55
CA HIS A 202 -10.94 16.52 -2.77
C HIS A 202 -11.22 16.76 -4.26
N TYR A 203 -10.28 16.40 -5.13
CA TYR A 203 -10.49 16.48 -6.58
C TYR A 203 -11.66 15.63 -7.05
N GLN A 204 -11.72 14.35 -6.66
CA GLN A 204 -12.81 13.46 -7.06
C GLN A 204 -14.17 13.86 -6.46
N LEU A 205 -14.18 14.42 -5.25
CA LEU A 205 -15.38 14.98 -4.66
C LEU A 205 -15.89 16.16 -5.50
N GLY A 206 -15.00 17.04 -5.95
CA GLY A 206 -15.32 18.13 -6.88
C GLY A 206 -15.94 17.62 -8.19
N VAL A 207 -15.38 16.55 -8.77
CA VAL A 207 -15.92 15.90 -9.98
C VAL A 207 -17.33 15.35 -9.75
N CYS A 208 -17.58 14.72 -8.60
CA CYS A 208 -18.92 14.23 -8.25
C CYS A 208 -19.92 15.39 -8.12
N GLN A 209 -19.54 16.44 -7.41
CA GLN A 209 -20.40 17.63 -7.17
C GLN A 209 -20.71 18.36 -8.47
N GLU A 210 -19.75 18.46 -9.38
CA GLU A 210 -19.97 19.00 -10.73
C GLU A 210 -21.01 18.17 -11.50
N GLN A 211 -20.87 16.84 -11.54
CA GLN A 211 -21.81 15.94 -12.19
C GLN A 211 -23.22 15.98 -11.55
N MET A 212 -23.29 16.22 -10.24
CA MET A 212 -24.55 16.42 -9.51
C MET A 212 -25.14 17.84 -9.68
N LYS A 213 -24.47 18.71 -10.47
CA LYS A 213 -24.87 20.11 -10.68
C LYS A 213 -24.86 20.95 -9.39
N GLU A 214 -23.86 20.75 -8.56
CA GLU A 214 -23.58 21.50 -7.34
C GLU A 214 -22.31 22.37 -7.51
N PRO A 215 -22.34 23.40 -8.39
CA PRO A 215 -21.13 24.11 -8.83
C PRO A 215 -20.37 24.79 -7.67
N ASP A 216 -21.05 25.38 -6.72
CA ASP A 216 -20.40 26.07 -5.61
C ASP A 216 -19.60 25.08 -4.73
N LYS A 217 -20.19 23.92 -4.41
CA LYS A 217 -19.49 22.87 -3.67
C LYS A 217 -18.28 22.30 -4.47
N ALA A 218 -18.47 22.11 -5.77
CA ALA A 218 -17.39 21.64 -6.63
C ALA A 218 -16.21 22.61 -6.65
N LEU A 219 -16.47 23.93 -6.71
CA LEU A 219 -15.44 24.97 -6.63
C LEU A 219 -14.67 24.91 -5.30
N GLU A 220 -15.37 24.72 -4.18
CA GLU A 220 -14.72 24.55 -2.86
C GLU A 220 -13.82 23.32 -2.84
N SER A 221 -14.30 22.19 -3.37
CA SER A 221 -13.53 20.95 -3.43
C SER A 221 -12.31 21.06 -4.34
N TYR A 222 -12.45 21.67 -5.53
CA TYR A 222 -11.31 21.93 -6.41
C TYR A 222 -10.32 22.94 -5.83
N ALA A 223 -10.79 23.96 -5.12
CA ALA A 223 -9.92 24.92 -4.44
C ALA A 223 -9.06 24.20 -3.39
N LYS A 224 -9.64 23.29 -2.61
CA LYS A 224 -8.91 22.48 -1.64
C LYS A 224 -7.93 21.52 -2.30
N ALA A 225 -8.31 20.90 -3.42
CA ALA A 225 -7.41 20.06 -4.21
C ALA A 225 -6.20 20.87 -4.74
N MET A 226 -6.41 22.08 -5.24
CA MET A 226 -5.34 23.00 -5.72
C MET A 226 -4.41 23.49 -4.59
N GLU A 227 -4.93 23.66 -3.38
CA GLU A 227 -4.12 24.00 -2.20
C GLU A 227 -3.19 22.85 -1.83
N LEU A 228 -3.71 21.61 -1.85
CA LEU A 228 -2.99 20.42 -1.41
C LEU A 228 -2.04 19.85 -2.47
N ASP A 229 -2.41 19.98 -3.74
CA ASP A 229 -1.60 19.57 -4.90
C ASP A 229 -1.55 20.70 -5.95
N PRO A 230 -0.68 21.70 -5.77
CA PRO A 230 -0.52 22.79 -6.72
C PRO A 230 0.00 22.36 -8.09
N GLY A 231 0.55 21.13 -8.19
CA GLY A 231 1.10 20.57 -9.43
C GLY A 231 0.06 19.91 -10.33
N ASN A 232 -1.18 19.76 -9.89
CA ASN A 232 -2.23 19.13 -10.68
C ASN A 232 -2.92 20.16 -11.61
N PRO A 233 -2.80 20.03 -12.95
CA PRO A 233 -3.42 20.97 -13.90
C PRO A 233 -4.93 20.79 -14.02
N ASP A 234 -5.49 19.63 -13.64
CA ASP A 234 -6.89 19.29 -13.88
C ASP A 234 -7.82 20.02 -12.89
N SER A 235 -7.38 20.27 -11.67
CA SER A 235 -8.18 21.01 -10.67
C SER A 235 -8.48 22.46 -11.09
N PRO A 236 -7.50 23.28 -11.48
CA PRO A 236 -7.80 24.63 -11.97
C PRO A 236 -8.55 24.60 -13.31
N TYR A 237 -8.30 23.63 -14.20
CA TYR A 237 -9.03 23.50 -15.44
C TYR A 237 -10.54 23.29 -15.18
N ASN A 238 -10.92 22.33 -14.35
CA ASN A 238 -12.31 22.02 -14.05
C ASN A 238 -13.01 23.17 -13.29
N ALA A 239 -12.33 23.77 -12.32
CA ALA A 239 -12.86 24.97 -11.65
C ALA A 239 -13.08 26.13 -12.65
N GLY A 240 -12.17 26.32 -13.59
CA GLY A 240 -12.32 27.28 -14.68
C GLY A 240 -13.53 27.01 -15.56
N LEU A 241 -13.78 25.74 -15.92
CA LEU A 241 -14.97 25.35 -16.68
C LEU A 241 -16.29 25.71 -15.97
N ILE A 242 -16.34 25.44 -14.66
CA ILE A 242 -17.52 25.80 -13.84
C ILE A 242 -17.74 27.31 -13.86
N LEU A 243 -16.70 28.09 -13.57
CA LEU A 243 -16.80 29.55 -13.54
C LEU A 243 -17.18 30.13 -14.90
N PHE A 244 -16.60 29.60 -15.99
CA PHE A 244 -16.97 29.96 -17.35
C PHE A 244 -18.44 29.66 -17.63
N GLY A 245 -18.92 28.49 -17.24
CA GLY A 245 -20.35 28.09 -17.35
C GLY A 245 -21.29 29.00 -16.54
N MET A 246 -20.81 29.54 -15.41
CA MET A 246 -21.53 30.52 -14.59
C MET A 246 -21.42 31.96 -15.14
N ASN A 247 -20.84 32.16 -16.32
CA ASN A 247 -20.54 33.46 -16.91
C ASN A 247 -19.57 34.34 -16.09
N ARG A 248 -18.80 33.73 -15.19
CA ARG A 248 -17.76 34.38 -14.38
C ARG A 248 -16.41 34.29 -15.10
N VAL A 249 -16.37 34.87 -16.30
CA VAL A 249 -15.26 34.67 -17.24
C VAL A 249 -13.92 35.27 -16.73
N ASP A 250 -14.00 36.39 -16.02
CA ASP A 250 -12.83 37.06 -15.46
C ASP A 250 -12.19 36.24 -14.32
N ASP A 251 -13.00 35.44 -13.59
CA ASP A 251 -12.51 34.52 -12.58
C ASP A 251 -12.00 33.21 -13.20
N ALA A 252 -12.57 32.80 -14.35
CA ALA A 252 -12.20 31.55 -15.04
C ALA A 252 -10.81 31.64 -15.72
N LEU A 253 -10.51 32.78 -16.38
CA LEU A 253 -9.28 32.95 -17.17
C LEU A 253 -8.02 32.65 -16.35
N PRO A 254 -7.81 33.21 -15.14
CA PRO A 254 -6.62 32.90 -14.34
C PRO A 254 -6.46 31.42 -14.01
N LEU A 255 -7.56 30.67 -13.92
CA LEU A 255 -7.53 29.24 -13.65
C LEU A 255 -7.11 28.44 -14.88
N PHE A 256 -7.57 28.81 -16.07
CA PHE A 256 -7.09 28.20 -17.31
C PHE A 256 -5.59 28.52 -17.53
N GLU A 257 -5.16 29.75 -17.26
CA GLU A 257 -3.75 30.13 -17.33
C GLU A 257 -2.90 29.34 -16.30
N LYS A 258 -3.41 29.12 -15.09
CA LYS A 258 -2.77 28.27 -14.08
C LYS A 258 -2.65 26.81 -14.55
N SER A 259 -3.69 26.26 -15.17
CA SER A 259 -3.64 24.93 -15.78
C SER A 259 -2.59 24.86 -16.90
N LEU A 260 -2.54 25.87 -17.78
CA LEU A 260 -1.58 25.97 -18.86
C LEU A 260 -0.14 26.18 -18.39
N ALA A 261 0.07 26.85 -17.26
CA ALA A 261 1.41 26.95 -16.67
C ALA A 261 1.98 25.58 -16.28
N LEU A 262 1.09 24.63 -15.94
CA LEU A 262 1.46 23.25 -15.59
C LEU A 262 1.47 22.31 -16.81
N ARG A 263 0.57 22.53 -17.77
CA ARG A 263 0.45 21.75 -19.02
C ARG A 263 0.28 22.70 -20.21
N PRO A 264 1.39 23.26 -20.73
CA PRO A 264 1.35 24.31 -21.76
C PRO A 264 0.69 23.89 -23.09
N ASP A 265 0.79 22.62 -23.42
CA ASP A 265 0.31 22.05 -24.68
C ASP A 265 -1.11 21.43 -24.59
N ASP A 266 -1.87 21.75 -23.55
CA ASP A 266 -3.25 21.28 -23.42
C ASP A 266 -4.19 22.06 -24.34
N PRO A 267 -4.69 21.47 -25.44
CA PRO A 267 -5.48 22.20 -26.41
C PRO A 267 -6.86 22.61 -25.85
N ALA A 268 -7.40 21.87 -24.90
CA ALA A 268 -8.68 22.21 -24.28
C ALA A 268 -8.56 23.44 -23.38
N ALA A 269 -7.50 23.51 -22.58
CA ALA A 269 -7.24 24.69 -21.75
C ALA A 269 -6.88 25.92 -22.60
N GLN A 270 -6.10 25.75 -23.70
CA GLN A 270 -5.80 26.82 -24.64
C GLN A 270 -7.08 27.36 -25.33
N GLU A 271 -7.99 26.46 -25.75
CA GLU A 271 -9.27 26.88 -26.33
C GLU A 271 -10.09 27.66 -25.30
N MET A 272 -10.19 27.19 -24.05
CA MET A 272 -10.98 27.89 -23.05
C MET A 272 -10.40 29.25 -22.67
N ALA A 273 -9.07 29.37 -22.56
CA ALA A 273 -8.44 30.67 -22.38
C ALA A 273 -8.69 31.60 -23.58
N GLY A 274 -8.62 31.10 -24.83
CA GLY A 274 -8.99 31.85 -26.03
C GLY A 274 -10.44 32.35 -25.98
N ARG A 275 -11.38 31.53 -25.56
CA ARG A 275 -12.80 31.92 -25.38
C ARG A 275 -12.99 33.00 -24.30
N CYS A 276 -12.24 32.93 -23.21
CA CYS A 276 -12.23 33.97 -22.18
C CYS A 276 -11.74 35.30 -22.78
N TYR A 277 -10.68 35.30 -23.58
CA TYR A 277 -10.19 36.52 -24.25
C TYR A 277 -11.17 37.06 -25.29
N ILE A 278 -11.96 36.22 -25.97
CA ILE A 278 -13.06 36.69 -26.82
C ILE A 278 -14.08 37.49 -25.99
N HIS A 279 -14.48 36.93 -24.84
CA HIS A 279 -15.45 37.58 -23.96
C HIS A 279 -14.95 38.95 -23.44
N GLN A 280 -13.64 39.09 -23.24
CA GLN A 280 -12.99 40.34 -22.86
C GLN A 280 -12.71 41.26 -24.04
N ALA A 281 -13.17 40.92 -25.25
CA ALA A 281 -12.89 41.61 -26.49
C ALA A 281 -11.37 41.74 -26.81
N ASN A 282 -10.53 40.94 -26.20
CA ASN A 282 -9.09 40.88 -26.52
C ASN A 282 -8.84 39.87 -27.65
N PHE A 283 -9.29 40.27 -28.86
CA PHE A 283 -9.28 39.38 -30.01
C PHE A 283 -7.86 38.95 -30.45
N ALA A 284 -6.83 39.77 -30.20
CA ALA A 284 -5.45 39.42 -30.53
C ALA A 284 -4.97 38.24 -29.70
N LYS A 285 -5.14 38.29 -28.37
CA LYS A 285 -4.81 37.17 -27.50
C LYS A 285 -5.71 35.96 -27.77
N ALA A 286 -6.99 36.16 -28.02
CA ALA A 286 -7.89 35.09 -28.38
C ALA A 286 -7.38 34.28 -29.57
N VAL A 287 -6.98 34.98 -30.66
CA VAL A 287 -6.41 34.35 -31.86
C VAL A 287 -5.13 33.57 -31.53
N GLU A 288 -4.22 34.14 -30.71
CA GLU A 288 -2.99 33.46 -30.31
C GLU A 288 -3.28 32.10 -29.61
N TYR A 289 -4.17 32.13 -28.63
CA TYR A 289 -4.53 30.89 -27.84
C TYR A 289 -5.28 29.88 -28.72
N LEU A 290 -6.19 30.32 -29.58
CA LEU A 290 -6.96 29.44 -30.48
C LEU A 290 -6.08 28.81 -31.56
N GLU A 291 -5.07 29.50 -32.06
CA GLU A 291 -4.09 28.91 -33.01
C GLU A 291 -3.25 27.82 -32.35
N LYS A 292 -2.86 28.01 -31.06
CA LYS A 292 -2.20 26.96 -30.29
C LYS A 292 -3.13 25.75 -30.08
N ALA A 293 -4.37 25.98 -29.66
CA ALA A 293 -5.37 24.93 -29.47
C ALA A 293 -5.59 24.13 -30.77
N LYS A 294 -5.73 24.83 -31.91
CA LYS A 294 -5.88 24.20 -33.23
C LYS A 294 -4.73 23.28 -33.58
N ALA A 295 -3.49 23.65 -33.27
CA ALA A 295 -2.32 22.80 -33.49
C ALA A 295 -2.41 21.50 -32.65
N GLY A 296 -2.90 21.59 -31.43
CA GLY A 296 -3.12 20.43 -30.57
C GLY A 296 -4.26 19.50 -31.04
N TYR A 297 -5.25 20.05 -31.72
CA TYR A 297 -6.36 19.30 -32.32
C TYR A 297 -6.11 18.84 -33.77
N ALA A 298 -4.88 18.80 -34.24
CA ALA A 298 -4.54 18.50 -35.65
C ALA A 298 -5.16 17.21 -36.22
N LYS A 299 -5.52 16.25 -35.36
CA LYS A 299 -6.17 14.98 -35.77
C LYS A 299 -7.70 15.06 -35.81
N ASP A 300 -8.30 16.12 -35.28
CA ASP A 300 -9.74 16.38 -35.26
C ASP A 300 -10.11 17.41 -36.29
N ALA A 301 -10.41 16.96 -37.51
CA ALA A 301 -10.68 17.84 -38.67
C ALA A 301 -11.90 18.76 -38.45
N GLU A 302 -12.93 18.31 -37.69
CA GLU A 302 -14.10 19.13 -37.41
C GLU A 302 -13.75 20.25 -36.43
N LYS A 303 -12.98 19.94 -35.40
CA LYS A 303 -12.53 20.92 -34.43
C LYS A 303 -11.59 21.94 -35.06
N VAL A 304 -10.65 21.47 -35.89
CA VAL A 304 -9.75 22.35 -36.67
C VAL A 304 -10.53 23.32 -37.55
N LYS A 305 -11.51 22.83 -38.32
CA LYS A 305 -12.36 23.65 -39.15
C LYS A 305 -13.13 24.70 -38.33
N PHE A 306 -13.73 24.27 -37.24
CA PHE A 306 -14.46 25.19 -36.34
C PHE A 306 -13.55 26.31 -35.82
N LEU A 307 -12.32 25.98 -35.41
CA LEU A 307 -11.35 26.95 -34.89
C LEU A 307 -10.85 27.88 -36.02
N ASP A 308 -10.64 27.36 -37.24
CA ASP A 308 -10.26 28.18 -38.41
C ASP A 308 -11.33 29.23 -38.73
N ASP A 309 -12.61 28.83 -38.76
CA ASP A 309 -13.73 29.77 -39.02
C ASP A 309 -13.84 30.82 -37.89
N LEU A 310 -13.64 30.44 -36.65
CA LEU A 310 -13.66 31.35 -35.50
C LEU A 310 -12.49 32.34 -35.56
N ILE A 311 -11.27 31.85 -35.79
CA ILE A 311 -10.04 32.66 -35.90
C ILE A 311 -10.16 33.65 -37.06
N ALA A 312 -10.70 33.25 -38.22
CA ALA A 312 -10.91 34.13 -39.35
C ALA A 312 -11.83 35.31 -38.98
N LYS A 313 -12.96 35.04 -38.33
CA LYS A 313 -13.88 36.08 -37.86
C LYS A 313 -13.22 37.04 -36.85
N LEU A 314 -12.42 36.54 -35.93
CA LEU A 314 -11.71 37.39 -34.96
C LEU A 314 -10.66 38.27 -35.63
N LYS A 315 -9.93 37.75 -36.63
CA LYS A 315 -8.96 38.51 -37.40
C LYS A 315 -9.61 39.65 -38.19
N GLU A 316 -10.86 39.50 -38.63
CA GLU A 316 -11.64 40.58 -39.25
C GLU A 316 -12.02 41.69 -38.23
N GLN A 317 -12.31 41.30 -36.96
CA GLN A 317 -12.61 42.30 -35.93
C GLN A 317 -11.37 43.09 -35.49
N ILE A 318 -10.19 42.51 -35.55
CA ILE A 318 -8.92 43.18 -35.23
C ILE A 318 -8.57 44.25 -36.26
N LYS A 319 -9.05 44.13 -37.52
CA LYS A 319 -8.77 45.07 -38.62
C LYS A 319 -9.70 46.29 -38.61
N LYS A 320 -10.79 46.25 -37.87
CA LYS A 320 -11.75 47.33 -37.71
C LYS A 320 -11.36 48.27 -36.59
#